data_52ebeef076950da27dceed3528da016c
#
_entry.id   52ebeef076950da27dceed3528da016c
#
_cell.length_a   1.000
_cell.length_b   1.000
_cell.length_c   1.000
_cell.angle_alpha   90.00
_cell.angle_beta   90.00
_cell.angle_gamma   90.00
#
_symmetry.space_group_name_H-M   'P 1'
#
loop_
_entity.id
_entity.type
_entity.pdbx_description
1 polymer ?
#
loop_
_entity_poly.entity_id
_entity_poly.type
_entity_poly.pdbx_seq_one_letter_code
_entity_poly.pdbx_strand_id
1 'polypeptide(L)'
;TVTIKFRTQRNNVDSVYLVSQEQRVQMEICGTENGFDYYSAQVTIGEDIFRYYFEIQYGWVTCYYNNQGVCMKHEGRMDFEIYPGFDTPKWAKGAVMYQIYVDRFLNGDPTNDVVTGEYHYIGDKSVQVEQWNKIPAVMGVREFYGGDLQGIMDKPVSYTHLRAHET
;
A
#
# COMPACT_ATOMS: atom_id res chain seq x y z
N THR A 1 10.23 -13.86 20.20
CA THR A 1 10.48 -12.45 20.56
C THR A 1 10.77 -11.66 19.28
N VAL A 2 10.19 -10.49 19.15
CA VAL A 2 10.41 -9.55 18.04
C VAL A 2 10.87 -8.20 18.60
N THR A 3 11.69 -7.50 17.83
CA THR A 3 12.10 -6.11 18.13
C THR A 3 11.29 -5.18 17.26
N ILE A 4 10.50 -4.32 17.89
CA ILE A 4 9.71 -3.30 17.22
C ILE A 4 10.43 -1.97 17.36
N LYS A 5 10.55 -1.23 16.26
CA LYS A 5 11.21 0.07 16.19
C LYS A 5 10.22 1.18 15.85
N PHE A 6 10.46 2.34 16.40
CA PHE A 6 9.72 3.55 16.12
C PHE A 6 10.69 4.72 15.91
N ARG A 7 10.29 5.74 15.19
CA ARG A 7 11.14 6.90 14.88
C ARG A 7 10.37 8.20 15.05
N THR A 8 10.98 9.16 15.73
CA THR A 8 10.47 10.54 15.81
C THR A 8 11.52 11.53 15.33
N GLN A 9 11.13 12.77 15.08
CA GLN A 9 12.10 13.84 14.97
C GLN A 9 12.87 13.97 16.30
N ARG A 10 14.13 14.33 16.22
CA ARG A 10 15.00 14.44 17.38
C ARG A 10 14.45 15.41 18.44
N ASN A 11 14.45 14.98 19.69
CA ASN A 11 13.95 15.71 20.85
C ASN A 11 12.50 16.21 20.70
N ASN A 12 11.67 15.48 19.95
CA ASN A 12 10.29 15.90 19.65
C ASN A 12 9.24 15.31 20.60
N VAL A 13 9.60 14.33 21.41
CA VAL A 13 8.69 13.64 22.33
C VAL A 13 9.42 13.30 23.64
N ASP A 14 8.67 13.22 24.73
CA ASP A 14 9.22 12.88 26.05
C ASP A 14 9.36 11.38 26.23
N SER A 15 8.37 10.61 25.76
CA SER A 15 8.39 9.16 25.83
C SER A 15 7.52 8.51 24.76
N VAL A 16 7.89 7.29 24.39
CA VAL A 16 7.14 6.43 23.45
C VAL A 16 6.88 5.10 24.14
N TYR A 17 5.66 4.61 24.04
CA TYR A 17 5.27 3.30 24.54
C TYR A 17 4.73 2.46 23.39
N LEU A 18 5.13 1.21 23.37
CA LEU A 18 4.48 0.17 22.61
C LEU A 18 3.36 -0.41 23.46
N VAL A 19 2.15 -0.37 22.95
CA VAL A 19 0.96 -0.84 23.66
C VAL A 19 0.28 -1.94 22.88
N SER A 20 -0.03 -3.04 23.56
CA SER A 20 -0.87 -4.14 23.06
C SER A 20 -1.96 -4.45 24.07
N GLN A 21 -2.82 -5.45 23.80
CA GLN A 21 -3.86 -5.87 24.73
C GLN A 21 -3.28 -6.35 26.07
N GLU A 22 -2.09 -6.96 26.07
CA GLU A 22 -1.50 -7.62 27.22
C GLU A 22 -0.44 -6.78 27.93
N GLN A 23 0.16 -5.81 27.24
CA GLN A 23 1.31 -5.12 27.78
C GLN A 23 1.44 -3.68 27.25
N ARG A 24 2.00 -2.83 28.08
CA ARG A 24 2.44 -1.46 27.75
C ARG A 24 3.92 -1.35 28.11
N VAL A 25 4.77 -1.26 27.10
CA VAL A 25 6.23 -1.29 27.25
C VAL A 25 6.78 0.08 26.86
N GLN A 26 7.51 0.72 27.74
CA GLN A 26 8.27 1.93 27.38
C GLN A 26 9.36 1.57 26.40
N MET A 27 9.46 2.31 25.31
CA MET A 27 10.50 2.12 24.32
C MET A 27 11.74 2.93 24.69
N GLU A 28 12.92 2.35 24.51
CA GLU A 28 14.19 3.01 24.78
C GLU A 28 14.79 3.56 23.50
N ILE A 29 15.50 4.70 23.62
CA ILE A 29 16.26 5.26 22.50
C ILE A 29 17.42 4.30 22.20
N CYS A 30 17.43 3.75 20.99
CA CYS A 30 18.47 2.85 20.51
C CYS A 30 19.44 3.49 19.50
N GLY A 31 19.22 4.74 19.15
CA GLY A 31 20.10 5.51 18.27
C GLY A 31 19.52 6.88 17.92
N THR A 32 20.39 7.78 17.50
CA THR A 32 20.04 9.10 16.97
C THR A 32 20.85 9.34 15.71
N GLU A 33 20.18 9.52 14.59
CA GLU A 33 20.81 9.68 13.28
C GLU A 33 19.95 10.55 12.36
N ASN A 34 20.60 11.36 11.52
CA ASN A 34 19.96 12.18 10.49
C ASN A 34 18.81 13.07 11.03
N GLY A 35 18.90 13.55 12.26
CA GLY A 35 17.89 14.41 12.88
C GLY A 35 16.69 13.64 13.45
N PHE A 36 16.79 12.34 13.63
CA PHE A 36 15.75 11.47 14.21
C PHE A 36 16.27 10.71 15.42
N ASP A 37 15.38 10.51 16.39
CA ASP A 37 15.56 9.57 17.50
C ASP A 37 14.84 8.26 17.16
N TYR A 38 15.56 7.16 17.31
CA TYR A 38 15.06 5.80 17.08
C TYR A 38 14.82 5.11 18.41
N TYR A 39 13.63 4.60 18.58
CA TYR A 39 13.19 3.88 19.77
C TYR A 39 13.06 2.41 19.44
N SER A 40 13.29 1.54 20.42
CA SER A 40 13.07 0.11 20.28
C SER A 40 12.47 -0.50 21.54
N ALA A 41 11.67 -1.54 21.35
CA ALA A 41 11.21 -2.42 22.41
C ALA A 41 11.24 -3.87 21.93
N GLN A 42 11.53 -4.79 22.85
CA GLN A 42 11.41 -6.22 22.61
C GLN A 42 10.12 -6.72 23.23
N VAL A 43 9.33 -7.44 22.43
CA VAL A 43 8.09 -8.07 22.87
C VAL A 43 8.05 -9.54 22.50
N THR A 44 7.48 -10.34 23.37
CA THR A 44 7.20 -11.75 23.06
C THR A 44 5.82 -11.84 22.46
N ILE A 45 5.74 -12.39 21.26
CA ILE A 45 4.46 -12.67 20.57
C ILE A 45 4.19 -14.17 20.62
N GLY A 46 2.92 -14.51 20.80
CA GLY A 46 2.41 -15.87 20.78
C GLY A 46 2.19 -16.41 19.38
N GLU A 47 1.25 -17.33 19.23
CA GLU A 47 0.83 -17.89 17.92
C GLU A 47 -0.32 -17.10 17.29
N ASP A 48 -1.03 -16.31 18.08
CA ASP A 48 -2.13 -15.46 17.65
C ASP A 48 -1.65 -14.15 17.05
N ILE A 49 -2.55 -13.47 16.32
CA ILE A 49 -2.28 -12.15 15.73
C ILE A 49 -1.95 -11.17 16.84
N PHE A 50 -0.74 -10.62 16.80
CA PHE A 50 -0.28 -9.62 17.75
C PHE A 50 -0.68 -8.22 17.26
N ARG A 51 -1.59 -7.56 17.98
CA ARG A 51 -2.05 -6.20 17.70
C ARG A 51 -1.38 -5.21 18.61
N TYR A 52 -0.90 -4.10 18.04
CA TYR A 52 -0.22 -3.06 18.80
C TYR A 52 -0.37 -1.69 18.15
N TYR A 53 -0.14 -0.66 18.95
CA TYR A 53 -0.03 0.73 18.54
C TYR A 53 1.06 1.43 19.37
N PHE A 54 1.39 2.64 19.01
CA PHE A 54 2.31 3.47 19.78
C PHE A 54 1.53 4.55 20.52
N GLU A 55 1.81 4.72 21.80
CA GLU A 55 1.40 5.86 22.60
C GLU A 55 2.60 6.80 22.75
N ILE A 56 2.41 8.07 22.45
CA ILE A 56 3.46 9.08 22.39
C ILE A 56 3.08 10.19 23.35
N GLN A 57 4.00 10.57 24.23
CA GLN A 57 3.80 11.62 25.20
C GLN A 57 4.73 12.81 24.93
N TYR A 58 4.15 14.00 24.98
CA TYR A 58 4.88 15.27 24.90
C TYR A 58 4.21 16.30 25.83
N GLY A 59 4.87 16.71 26.89
CA GLY A 59 4.32 17.56 27.93
C GLY A 59 3.03 16.95 28.51
N TRP A 60 1.94 17.68 28.38
CA TRP A 60 0.61 17.25 28.84
C TRP A 60 -0.20 16.54 27.75
N VAL A 61 0.35 16.37 26.55
CA VAL A 61 -0.36 15.79 25.43
C VAL A 61 0.03 14.33 25.26
N THR A 62 -0.98 13.49 25.12
CA THR A 62 -0.82 12.09 24.70
C THR A 62 -1.48 11.93 23.35
N CYS A 63 -0.74 11.41 22.38
CA CYS A 63 -1.28 11.00 21.09
C CYS A 63 -0.91 9.55 20.77
N TYR A 64 -1.55 9.00 19.76
CA TYR A 64 -1.40 7.61 19.37
C TYR A 64 -0.97 7.52 17.91
N TYR A 65 -0.22 6.49 17.57
CA TYR A 65 0.16 6.20 16.21
C TYR A 65 -0.18 4.76 15.85
N ASN A 66 -0.96 4.59 14.81
CA ASN A 66 -1.43 3.32 14.29
C ASN A 66 -1.47 3.34 12.75
N ASN A 67 -2.15 2.40 12.10
CA ASN A 67 -2.27 2.34 10.63
C ASN A 67 -2.89 3.58 9.96
N GLN A 68 -3.60 4.42 10.71
CA GLN A 68 -4.12 5.70 10.21
C GLN A 68 -3.13 6.86 10.33
N GLY A 69 -2.00 6.63 11.03
CA GLY A 69 -1.06 7.68 11.38
C GLY A 69 -1.29 8.21 12.80
N VAL A 70 -0.97 9.49 13.03
CA VAL A 70 -1.12 10.14 14.35
C VAL A 70 -2.58 10.49 14.60
N CYS A 71 -3.11 10.10 15.76
CA CYS A 71 -4.46 10.42 16.21
C CYS A 71 -4.48 10.79 17.70
N MET A 72 -5.47 11.60 18.09
CA MET A 72 -5.67 12.02 19.49
C MET A 72 -6.52 11.05 20.29
N LYS A 73 -7.17 10.10 19.61
CA LYS A 73 -7.98 9.06 20.23
C LYS A 73 -7.65 7.72 19.60
N HIS A 74 -7.36 6.74 20.42
CA HIS A 74 -7.10 5.37 19.96
C HIS A 74 -8.42 4.65 19.61
N GLU A 75 -8.42 3.97 18.45
CA GLU A 75 -9.47 3.08 17.98
C GLU A 75 -8.83 1.76 17.56
N GLY A 76 -9.07 0.69 18.34
CA GLY A 76 -8.34 -0.59 18.24
C GLY A 76 -8.40 -1.31 16.90
N ARG A 77 -9.42 -1.04 16.05
CA ARG A 77 -9.53 -1.66 14.72
C ARG A 77 -8.44 -1.20 13.73
N MET A 78 -7.69 -0.16 14.10
CA MET A 78 -6.64 0.42 13.26
C MET A 78 -5.24 0.15 13.80
N ASP A 79 -5.12 -0.75 14.76
CA ASP A 79 -3.83 -1.17 15.30
C ASP A 79 -2.99 -1.86 14.23
N PHE A 80 -1.68 -1.79 14.40
CA PHE A 80 -0.76 -2.60 13.61
C PHE A 80 -0.93 -4.08 13.97
N GLU A 81 -0.74 -4.95 13.00
CA GLU A 81 -0.86 -6.39 13.18
C GLU A 81 0.43 -7.11 12.75
N ILE A 82 0.86 -8.04 13.59
CA ILE A 82 1.90 -9.01 13.24
C ILE A 82 1.23 -10.39 13.22
N TYR A 83 1.41 -11.09 12.11
CA TYR A 83 0.92 -12.45 11.92
C TYR A 83 2.07 -13.43 12.17
N PRO A 84 2.11 -14.10 13.34
CA PRO A 84 3.14 -15.07 13.63
C PRO A 84 3.14 -16.21 12.61
N GLY A 85 4.31 -16.67 12.22
CA GLY A 85 4.43 -17.76 11.24
C GLY A 85 4.15 -17.38 9.79
N PHE A 86 3.73 -16.12 9.50
CA PHE A 86 3.59 -15.66 8.12
C PHE A 86 4.96 -15.48 7.47
N ASP A 87 5.22 -16.24 6.42
CA ASP A 87 6.42 -16.07 5.59
C ASP A 87 6.03 -15.64 4.17
N THR A 88 6.53 -14.49 3.78
CA THR A 88 6.34 -14.00 2.41
C THR A 88 7.06 -14.93 1.44
N PRO A 89 6.41 -15.46 0.42
CA PRO A 89 7.04 -16.30 -0.60
C PRO A 89 8.32 -15.66 -1.16
N LYS A 90 9.35 -16.46 -1.37
CA LYS A 90 10.67 -15.95 -1.83
C LYS A 90 10.57 -15.15 -3.13
N TRP A 91 9.67 -15.56 -4.04
CA TRP A 91 9.47 -14.88 -5.32
C TRP A 91 8.88 -13.46 -5.17
N ALA A 92 8.14 -13.19 -4.08
CA ALA A 92 7.52 -11.89 -3.83
C ALA A 92 8.48 -10.90 -3.16
N LYS A 93 9.56 -11.40 -2.51
CA LYS A 93 10.57 -10.55 -1.84
C LYS A 93 11.42 -9.84 -2.89
N GLY A 94 11.30 -8.52 -2.98
CA GLY A 94 12.02 -7.71 -3.97
C GLY A 94 11.46 -7.80 -5.39
N ALA A 95 10.27 -8.37 -5.59
CA ALA A 95 9.63 -8.41 -6.89
C ALA A 95 9.20 -7.00 -7.34
N VAL A 96 9.51 -6.68 -8.58
CA VAL A 96 8.94 -5.51 -9.27
C VAL A 96 7.64 -5.94 -9.92
N MET A 97 6.54 -5.26 -9.59
CA MET A 97 5.22 -5.52 -10.16
C MET A 97 4.88 -4.44 -11.18
N TYR A 98 4.50 -4.85 -12.37
CA TYR A 98 4.00 -3.96 -13.40
C TYR A 98 2.53 -4.28 -13.66
N GLN A 99 1.66 -3.30 -13.35
CA GLN A 99 0.23 -3.42 -13.59
C GLN A 99 -0.12 -2.84 -14.96
N ILE A 100 -0.76 -3.67 -15.80
CA ILE A 100 -1.26 -3.25 -17.10
C ILE A 100 -2.78 -3.06 -16.99
N TYR A 101 -3.25 -1.84 -17.31
CA TYR A 101 -4.66 -1.58 -17.53
C TYR A 101 -4.98 -1.93 -18.99
N VAL A 102 -5.46 -3.14 -19.20
CA VAL A 102 -5.55 -3.81 -20.51
C VAL A 102 -6.25 -2.95 -21.54
N ASP A 103 -7.45 -2.47 -21.24
CA ASP A 103 -8.27 -1.64 -22.15
C ASP A 103 -7.55 -0.39 -22.70
N ARG A 104 -6.54 0.09 -21.97
CA ARG A 104 -5.80 1.33 -22.32
C ARG A 104 -4.33 1.11 -22.60
N PHE A 105 -3.95 -0.11 -22.94
CA PHE A 105 -2.55 -0.43 -23.24
C PHE A 105 -2.26 -0.46 -24.76
N LEU A 106 -2.92 -1.33 -25.49
CA LEU A 106 -2.86 -1.44 -26.94
C LEU A 106 -4.02 -2.30 -27.42
N ASN A 107 -4.71 -1.87 -28.49
CA ASN A 107 -5.66 -2.68 -29.23
C ASN A 107 -4.89 -3.54 -30.24
N GLY A 108 -4.86 -4.84 -30.01
CA GLY A 108 -4.22 -5.84 -30.86
C GLY A 108 -5.19 -6.54 -31.81
N ASP A 109 -6.45 -6.63 -31.41
CA ASP A 109 -7.53 -7.25 -32.20
C ASP A 109 -8.80 -6.41 -32.16
N PRO A 110 -8.99 -5.49 -33.12
CA PRO A 110 -10.19 -4.64 -33.17
C PRO A 110 -11.53 -5.38 -33.30
N THR A 111 -11.51 -6.68 -33.57
CA THR A 111 -12.76 -7.46 -33.75
C THR A 111 -13.45 -7.77 -32.43
N ASN A 112 -12.75 -7.64 -31.32
CA ASN A 112 -13.27 -7.84 -29.95
C ASN A 112 -13.63 -6.54 -29.23
N ASP A 113 -13.53 -5.38 -29.87
CA ASP A 113 -13.82 -4.09 -29.30
C ASP A 113 -15.26 -3.96 -28.81
N VAL A 114 -15.43 -3.36 -27.64
CA VAL A 114 -16.75 -3.05 -27.10
C VAL A 114 -17.39 -1.92 -27.91
N VAL A 115 -18.57 -2.18 -28.47
CA VAL A 115 -19.33 -1.22 -29.30
C VAL A 115 -20.17 -0.31 -28.40
N THR A 116 -20.35 0.94 -28.81
CA THR A 116 -21.20 1.89 -28.08
C THR A 116 -22.63 1.37 -27.95
N GLY A 117 -23.11 1.26 -26.71
CA GLY A 117 -24.46 0.79 -26.39
C GLY A 117 -24.61 -0.72 -26.37
N GLU A 118 -23.55 -1.49 -26.49
CA GLU A 118 -23.56 -2.95 -26.46
C GLU A 118 -24.13 -3.50 -25.15
N TYR A 119 -23.78 -2.87 -24.03
CA TYR A 119 -24.33 -3.21 -22.72
C TYR A 119 -24.39 -1.98 -21.79
N HIS A 120 -25.02 -2.16 -20.63
CA HIS A 120 -25.06 -1.13 -19.60
C HIS A 120 -23.99 -1.42 -18.53
N TYR A 121 -23.22 -0.39 -18.18
CA TYR A 121 -22.22 -0.43 -17.14
C TYR A 121 -22.36 0.76 -16.20
N ILE A 122 -22.52 0.50 -14.89
CA ILE A 122 -22.70 1.54 -13.86
C ILE A 122 -23.79 2.56 -14.26
N GLY A 123 -25.00 2.02 -14.57
CA GLY A 123 -26.22 2.79 -14.75
C GLY A 123 -26.38 3.51 -16.10
N ASP A 124 -25.49 3.28 -17.09
CA ASP A 124 -25.62 3.84 -18.43
C ASP A 124 -24.94 2.95 -19.48
N LYS A 125 -25.05 3.31 -20.75
CA LYS A 125 -24.51 2.55 -21.87
C LYS A 125 -22.99 2.61 -21.95
N SER A 126 -22.37 1.53 -22.45
CA SER A 126 -20.97 1.49 -22.86
C SER A 126 -20.71 2.48 -23.99
N VAL A 127 -19.52 3.05 -24.05
CA VAL A 127 -19.07 4.00 -25.07
C VAL A 127 -17.75 3.53 -25.63
N GLN A 128 -17.72 3.24 -26.93
CA GLN A 128 -16.47 2.97 -27.66
C GLN A 128 -15.72 4.29 -27.87
N VAL A 129 -14.43 4.31 -27.58
CA VAL A 129 -13.57 5.48 -27.81
C VAL A 129 -12.82 5.30 -29.12
N GLU A 130 -13.13 6.12 -30.11
CA GLU A 130 -12.48 6.07 -31.44
C GLU A 130 -11.08 6.68 -31.45
N GLN A 131 -10.83 7.68 -30.57
CA GLN A 131 -9.55 8.38 -30.51
C GLN A 131 -8.77 7.91 -29.28
N TRP A 132 -7.72 7.13 -29.48
CA TRP A 132 -6.88 6.53 -28.44
C TRP A 132 -6.34 7.55 -27.42
N ASN A 133 -5.98 8.75 -27.84
CA ASN A 133 -5.43 9.80 -26.99
C ASN A 133 -6.49 10.75 -26.41
N LYS A 134 -7.78 10.41 -26.51
CA LYS A 134 -8.84 11.14 -25.83
C LYS A 134 -8.64 11.09 -24.33
N ILE A 135 -8.75 12.23 -23.66
CA ILE A 135 -8.74 12.28 -22.19
C ILE A 135 -10.05 11.67 -21.67
N PRO A 136 -10.00 10.70 -20.73
CA PRO A 136 -11.19 10.11 -20.16
C PRO A 136 -12.11 11.15 -19.52
N ALA A 137 -13.42 10.98 -19.70
CA ALA A 137 -14.42 11.80 -19.03
C ALA A 137 -14.43 11.53 -17.50
N VAL A 138 -15.12 12.38 -16.73
CA VAL A 138 -15.29 12.20 -15.27
C VAL A 138 -15.89 10.83 -14.95
N MET A 139 -16.81 10.32 -15.79
CA MET A 139 -17.35 8.95 -15.72
C MET A 139 -16.74 8.03 -16.77
N GLY A 140 -15.43 8.16 -17.00
CA GLY A 140 -14.65 7.39 -17.98
C GLY A 140 -14.61 5.88 -17.76
N VAL A 141 -15.21 5.38 -16.69
CA VAL A 141 -15.41 3.93 -16.45
C VAL A 141 -16.30 3.24 -17.49
N ARG A 142 -17.08 4.01 -18.25
CA ARG A 142 -17.94 3.51 -19.36
C ARG A 142 -17.28 3.60 -20.72
N GLU A 143 -16.11 4.23 -20.78
CA GLU A 143 -15.34 4.44 -22.00
C GLU A 143 -14.38 3.28 -22.21
N PHE A 144 -14.55 2.58 -23.33
CA PHE A 144 -13.72 1.44 -23.73
C PHE A 144 -12.82 1.85 -24.89
N TYR A 145 -11.53 1.67 -24.72
CA TYR A 145 -10.50 2.05 -25.69
C TYR A 145 -10.10 0.89 -26.60
N GLY A 146 -10.58 -0.32 -26.29
CA GLY A 146 -10.34 -1.51 -27.12
C GLY A 146 -8.99 -2.20 -26.87
N GLY A 147 -8.22 -1.79 -25.86
CA GLY A 147 -7.02 -2.54 -25.49
C GLY A 147 -7.35 -3.96 -25.03
N ASP A 148 -6.54 -4.94 -25.43
CA ASP A 148 -6.80 -6.35 -25.25
C ASP A 148 -5.53 -7.16 -24.89
N LEU A 149 -5.70 -8.47 -24.67
CA LEU A 149 -4.57 -9.36 -24.37
C LEU A 149 -3.64 -9.55 -25.57
N GLN A 150 -4.17 -9.48 -26.81
CA GLN A 150 -3.35 -9.53 -28.02
C GLN A 150 -2.39 -8.32 -28.06
N GLY A 151 -2.90 -7.13 -27.75
CA GLY A 151 -2.08 -5.92 -27.68
C GLY A 151 -0.98 -6.01 -26.61
N ILE A 152 -1.24 -6.67 -25.48
CA ILE A 152 -0.17 -6.94 -24.49
C ILE A 152 0.89 -7.87 -25.07
N MET A 153 0.48 -8.94 -25.77
CA MET A 153 1.41 -9.88 -26.40
C MET A 153 2.24 -9.24 -27.52
N ASP A 154 1.67 -8.30 -28.24
CA ASP A 154 2.33 -7.60 -29.35
C ASP A 154 3.38 -6.56 -28.89
N LYS A 155 3.34 -6.15 -27.59
CA LYS A 155 4.29 -5.19 -27.01
C LYS A 155 5.15 -5.73 -25.86
N PRO A 156 5.74 -6.93 -25.93
CA PRO A 156 6.54 -7.49 -24.85
C PRO A 156 7.76 -6.63 -24.51
N VAL A 157 8.34 -5.91 -25.48
CA VAL A 157 9.54 -5.08 -25.32
C VAL A 157 9.28 -3.91 -24.37
N SER A 158 8.08 -3.34 -24.34
CA SER A 158 7.77 -2.17 -23.50
C SER A 158 7.85 -2.45 -22.01
N TYR A 159 7.55 -3.67 -21.55
CA TYR A 159 7.61 -4.03 -20.14
C TYR A 159 8.80 -4.92 -19.77
N THR A 160 9.44 -5.61 -20.73
CA THR A 160 10.67 -6.35 -20.47
C THR A 160 11.88 -5.44 -20.27
N HIS A 161 11.93 -4.28 -20.94
CA HIS A 161 12.98 -3.27 -20.73
C HIS A 161 12.95 -2.66 -19.32
N LEU A 162 11.80 -2.55 -18.66
CA LEU A 162 11.72 -2.10 -17.28
C LEU A 162 12.44 -3.05 -16.30
N ARG A 163 12.58 -4.33 -16.67
CA ARG A 163 13.26 -5.35 -15.85
C ARG A 163 14.77 -5.34 -16.06
N ALA A 164 15.26 -4.86 -17.19
CA ALA A 164 16.70 -4.89 -17.55
C ALA A 164 17.50 -3.75 -16.92
N HIS A 165 16.85 -2.70 -16.42
CA HIS A 165 17.53 -1.55 -15.80
C HIS A 165 17.75 -1.68 -14.31
N GLU A 166 17.25 -2.75 -13.67
CA GLU A 166 17.34 -2.97 -12.21
C GLU A 166 18.36 -4.07 -11.82
N THR A 167 19.03 -4.62 -12.78
CA THR A 167 20.14 -5.55 -12.55
C THR A 167 21.49 -4.91 -12.88
#